data_4a06ae44ffa6126960cba126931f29a3
#
_entry.id   4a06ae44ffa6126960cba126931f29a3
#
_cell.length_a   1.000
_cell.length_b   1.000
_cell.length_c   1.000
_cell.angle_alpha   90.00
_cell.angle_beta   90.00
_cell.angle_gamma   90.00
#
_symmetry.space_group_name_H-M   'P 1'
#
loop_
_entity.id
_entity.type
_entity.pdbx_description
1 polymer ?
#
loop_
_entity_poly.entity_id
_entity_poly.type
_entity_poly.pdbx_seq_one_letter_code
_entity_poly.pdbx_strand_id
1 'polypeptide(L)'
;HGGKGTLAAAIPGTKSDEIISILTAAMGKSVRRKVKEVTCDLSPSMMLIASEVFYNAHVVNDRFHVQQVYNEAVDEIRIDIRRRLIAEENNRDKSVPPKTYSNGETMRQILARSKHTLMMSQNKWSEIQRHRVYILFKYHPILKSAYTLAMELRRIFNAQISPTKAMSRMSKWYEKVMALGNNNFRSVIKTFKNHAPTILNYFRRRATNASAEAFNSKVKIFRSQMRGVRDRDFFIFRLVKLYA
;
A
#
# COMPACT_ATOMS: atom_id res chain seq x y z
N HIS A 1 14.55 10.97 15.31
CA HIS A 1 13.97 11.46 16.55
C HIS A 1 12.57 10.91 16.70
N GLY A 2 12.38 9.91 17.59
CA GLY A 2 11.08 9.38 17.97
C GLY A 2 10.35 10.29 18.96
N GLY A 3 10.15 11.56 18.62
CA GLY A 3 9.25 12.42 19.35
C GLY A 3 7.81 11.95 19.18
N LYS A 4 6.97 12.10 20.20
CA LYS A 4 5.52 11.92 20.08
C LYS A 4 5.05 12.82 18.93
N GLY A 5 4.54 12.22 17.85
CA GLY A 5 3.99 12.97 16.75
C GLY A 5 2.84 13.83 17.24
N THR A 6 2.88 15.12 16.95
CA THR A 6 1.80 16.07 17.21
C THR A 6 1.07 16.40 15.92
N LEU A 7 -0.21 16.72 16.02
CA LEU A 7 -0.99 17.20 14.89
C LEU A 7 -0.56 18.63 14.56
N ALA A 8 0.10 18.83 13.42
CA ALA A 8 0.55 20.15 13.00
C ALA A 8 -0.58 20.99 12.35
N ALA A 9 -1.47 20.32 11.61
CA ALA A 9 -2.64 20.97 11.00
C ALA A 9 -3.72 19.91 10.68
N ALA A 10 -4.98 20.33 10.70
CA ALA A 10 -6.10 19.56 10.17
C ALA A 10 -6.90 20.49 9.24
N ILE A 11 -6.95 20.12 7.97
CA ILE A 11 -7.54 20.96 6.91
C ILE A 11 -8.68 20.18 6.27
N PRO A 12 -9.90 20.77 6.21
CA PRO A 12 -11.01 20.16 5.50
C PRO A 12 -10.80 20.23 3.99
N GLY A 13 -11.13 19.16 3.27
CA GLY A 13 -11.03 19.13 1.81
C GLY A 13 -9.88 18.29 1.29
N THR A 14 -9.80 18.19 -0.04
CA THR A 14 -8.81 17.33 -0.76
C THR A 14 -8.17 18.05 -1.94
N LYS A 15 -8.57 19.31 -2.23
CA LYS A 15 -8.02 20.06 -3.35
C LYS A 15 -6.64 20.60 -3.00
N SER A 16 -5.66 20.26 -3.81
CA SER A 16 -4.26 20.62 -3.57
C SER A 16 -4.04 22.13 -3.47
N ASP A 17 -4.64 22.93 -4.35
CA ASP A 17 -4.44 24.39 -4.37
C ASP A 17 -4.95 25.06 -3.10
N GLU A 18 -6.13 24.64 -2.61
CA GLU A 18 -6.69 25.13 -1.35
C GLU A 18 -5.78 24.77 -0.16
N ILE A 19 -5.31 23.53 -0.10
CA ILE A 19 -4.43 23.04 0.98
C ILE A 19 -3.07 23.76 0.94
N ILE A 20 -2.49 23.96 -0.25
CA ILE A 20 -1.23 24.70 -0.42
C ILE A 20 -1.40 26.14 0.07
N SER A 21 -2.49 26.82 -0.31
CA SER A 21 -2.78 28.19 0.12
C SER A 21 -2.89 28.28 1.64
N ILE A 22 -3.68 27.41 2.27
CA ILE A 22 -3.89 27.39 3.72
C ILE A 22 -2.57 27.10 4.46
N LEU A 23 -1.82 26.10 4.06
CA LEU A 23 -0.56 25.76 4.72
C LEU A 23 0.50 26.86 4.53
N THR A 24 0.53 27.48 3.36
CA THR A 24 1.46 28.57 3.08
C THR A 24 1.15 29.84 3.90
N ALA A 25 -0.13 30.13 4.11
CA ALA A 25 -0.56 31.24 4.96
C ALA A 25 -0.32 30.94 6.46
N ALA A 26 -0.63 29.71 6.90
CA ALA A 26 -0.52 29.34 8.31
C ALA A 26 0.93 29.10 8.76
N MET A 27 1.81 28.68 7.86
CA MET A 27 3.22 28.35 8.19
C MET A 27 4.18 29.38 7.57
N GLY A 28 4.82 30.17 8.39
CA GLY A 28 5.81 31.15 7.93
C GLY A 28 6.94 30.50 7.12
N LYS A 29 7.51 31.24 6.16
CA LYS A 29 8.57 30.76 5.25
C LYS A 29 9.75 30.13 5.97
N SER A 30 10.16 30.68 7.14
CA SER A 30 11.27 30.14 7.93
C SER A 30 10.96 28.75 8.51
N VAL A 31 9.72 28.49 8.92
CA VAL A 31 9.27 27.19 9.43
C VAL A 31 9.28 26.15 8.30
N ARG A 32 8.68 26.51 7.16
CA ARG A 32 8.62 25.61 5.98
C ARG A 32 10.02 25.24 5.47
N ARG A 33 10.99 26.15 5.48
CA ARG A 33 12.40 25.90 5.11
C ARG A 33 13.12 24.92 6.03
N LYS A 34 12.70 24.79 7.30
CA LYS A 34 13.32 23.88 8.27
C LYS A 34 12.87 22.43 8.09
N VAL A 35 11.76 22.20 7.40
CA VAL A 35 11.29 20.83 7.10
C VAL A 35 12.30 20.18 6.15
N LYS A 36 12.84 19.04 6.55
CA LYS A 36 13.87 18.30 5.80
C LYS A 36 13.31 17.13 5.02
N GLU A 37 12.17 16.60 5.47
CA GLU A 37 11.57 15.41 4.89
C GLU A 37 10.05 15.43 5.07
N VAL A 38 9.33 15.05 4.02
CA VAL A 38 7.88 14.86 4.03
C VAL A 38 7.58 13.47 3.50
N THR A 39 6.94 12.64 4.32
CA THR A 39 6.50 11.31 3.90
C THR A 39 5.03 11.38 3.51
N CYS A 40 4.70 10.87 2.34
CA CYS A 40 3.33 10.79 1.83
C CYS A 40 3.07 9.48 1.08
N ASP A 41 1.82 9.21 0.79
CA ASP A 41 1.42 8.12 -0.10
C ASP A 41 1.77 8.44 -1.57
N LEU A 42 1.42 7.53 -2.49
CA LEU A 42 1.63 7.69 -3.93
C LEU A 42 0.58 8.60 -4.60
N SER A 43 -0.12 9.44 -3.82
CA SER A 43 -1.10 10.39 -4.36
C SER A 43 -0.42 11.59 -5.03
N PRO A 44 -0.70 11.88 -6.31
CA PRO A 44 -0.16 13.05 -7.00
C PRO A 44 -0.46 14.37 -6.26
N SER A 45 -1.68 14.50 -5.70
CA SER A 45 -2.09 15.70 -4.94
C SER A 45 -1.24 15.91 -3.69
N MET A 46 -0.98 14.83 -2.92
CA MET A 46 -0.15 14.91 -1.73
C MET A 46 1.31 15.21 -2.06
N MET A 47 1.82 14.67 -3.16
CA MET A 47 3.16 14.96 -3.63
C MET A 47 3.30 16.42 -4.09
N LEU A 48 2.31 16.95 -4.80
CA LEU A 48 2.26 18.36 -5.18
C LEU A 48 2.26 19.26 -3.94
N ILE A 49 1.37 19.01 -2.98
CA ILE A 49 1.33 19.76 -1.73
C ILE A 49 2.69 19.73 -1.01
N ALA A 50 3.30 18.55 -0.91
CA ALA A 50 4.58 18.38 -0.24
C ALA A 50 5.70 19.19 -0.92
N SER A 51 5.76 19.17 -2.25
CA SER A 51 6.79 19.89 -3.02
C SER A 51 6.60 21.41 -2.99
N GLU A 52 5.37 21.90 -3.11
CA GLU A 52 5.07 23.34 -3.12
C GLU A 52 5.21 23.99 -1.73
N VAL A 53 4.69 23.33 -0.72
CA VAL A 53 4.72 23.88 0.65
C VAL A 53 6.11 23.76 1.28
N PHE A 54 6.77 22.60 1.11
CA PHE A 54 8.03 22.26 1.76
C PHE A 54 9.18 22.09 0.75
N TYR A 55 9.38 23.10 -0.08
CA TYR A 55 10.29 23.11 -1.23
C TYR A 55 11.76 22.76 -0.92
N ASN A 56 12.18 22.75 0.36
CA ASN A 56 13.51 22.30 0.79
C ASN A 56 13.52 20.86 1.32
N ALA A 57 12.35 20.20 1.37
CA ALA A 57 12.23 18.87 1.92
C ALA A 57 12.42 17.78 0.86
N HIS A 58 12.97 16.65 1.28
CA HIS A 58 12.92 15.44 0.48
C HIS A 58 11.53 14.80 0.61
N VAL A 59 10.79 14.72 -0.48
CA VAL A 59 9.54 13.96 -0.51
C VAL A 59 9.87 12.48 -0.57
N VAL A 60 9.27 11.70 0.33
CA VAL A 60 9.46 10.26 0.45
C VAL A 60 8.12 9.56 0.29
N ASN A 61 8.02 8.64 -0.67
CA ASN A 61 6.85 7.77 -0.71
C ASN A 61 6.93 6.68 0.36
N ASP A 62 5.83 6.53 1.08
CA ASP A 62 5.76 5.50 2.12
C ASP A 62 5.85 4.10 1.51
N ARG A 63 6.78 3.30 2.06
CA ARG A 63 7.03 1.93 1.61
C ARG A 63 5.80 1.02 1.70
N PHE A 64 4.91 1.28 2.66
CA PHE A 64 3.70 0.49 2.84
C PHE A 64 2.79 0.63 1.63
N HIS A 65 2.56 1.87 1.18
CA HIS A 65 1.75 2.15 -0.02
C HIS A 65 2.39 1.61 -1.30
N VAL A 66 3.73 1.71 -1.43
CA VAL A 66 4.45 1.08 -2.56
C VAL A 66 4.24 -0.43 -2.59
N GLN A 67 4.36 -1.10 -1.44
CA GLN A 67 4.11 -2.54 -1.35
C GLN A 67 2.64 -2.88 -1.58
N GLN A 68 1.72 -2.04 -1.12
CA GLN A 68 0.28 -2.21 -1.30
C GLN A 68 -0.11 -2.22 -2.78
N VAL A 69 0.39 -1.26 -3.57
CA VAL A 69 0.14 -1.19 -5.03
C VAL A 69 0.51 -2.51 -5.73
N TYR A 70 1.64 -3.11 -5.35
CA TYR A 70 2.03 -4.40 -5.91
C TYR A 70 1.17 -5.56 -5.40
N ASN A 71 0.83 -5.56 -4.11
CA ASN A 71 -0.05 -6.59 -3.54
C ASN A 71 -1.44 -6.57 -4.16
N GLU A 72 -1.96 -5.40 -4.49
CA GLU A 72 -3.23 -5.23 -5.20
C GLU A 72 -3.17 -5.87 -6.60
N ALA A 73 -2.08 -5.68 -7.34
CA ALA A 73 -1.90 -6.34 -8.63
C ALA A 73 -1.82 -7.88 -8.51
N VAL A 74 -1.23 -8.40 -7.43
CA VAL A 74 -1.28 -9.85 -7.12
C VAL A 74 -2.71 -10.30 -6.82
N ASP A 75 -3.46 -9.51 -6.06
CA ASP A 75 -4.86 -9.80 -5.72
C ASP A 75 -5.77 -9.80 -6.95
N GLU A 76 -5.53 -8.90 -7.91
CA GLU A 76 -6.27 -8.87 -9.18
C GLU A 76 -6.10 -10.18 -9.97
N ILE A 77 -4.88 -10.75 -10.04
CA ILE A 77 -4.69 -12.07 -10.66
C ILE A 77 -5.55 -13.12 -9.95
N ARG A 78 -5.55 -13.13 -8.62
CA ARG A 78 -6.36 -14.07 -7.83
C ARG A 78 -7.86 -13.90 -8.12
N ILE A 79 -8.32 -12.64 -8.21
CA ILE A 79 -9.71 -12.29 -8.53
C ILE A 79 -10.07 -12.76 -9.94
N ASP A 80 -9.22 -12.52 -10.92
CA ASP A 80 -9.46 -12.93 -12.30
C ASP A 80 -9.53 -14.45 -12.47
N ILE A 81 -8.66 -15.18 -11.79
CA ILE A 81 -8.72 -16.65 -11.75
C ILE A 81 -10.04 -17.09 -11.13
N ARG A 82 -10.44 -16.47 -10.01
CA ARG A 82 -11.67 -16.81 -9.30
C ARG A 82 -12.92 -16.50 -10.15
N ARG A 83 -12.93 -15.37 -10.88
CA ARG A 83 -14.05 -15.01 -11.78
C ARG A 83 -14.21 -16.02 -12.90
N ARG A 84 -13.10 -16.43 -13.54
CA ARG A 84 -13.13 -17.48 -14.59
C ARG A 84 -13.65 -18.80 -14.06
N LEU A 85 -13.16 -19.23 -12.90
CA LEU A 85 -13.63 -20.46 -12.26
C LEU A 85 -15.13 -20.42 -11.96
N ILE A 86 -15.65 -19.30 -11.44
CA ILE A 86 -17.09 -19.14 -11.18
C ILE A 86 -17.90 -19.22 -12.49
N ALA A 87 -17.42 -18.61 -13.56
CA ALA A 87 -18.08 -18.70 -14.87
C ALA A 87 -18.11 -20.15 -15.40
N GLU A 88 -17.01 -20.87 -15.26
CA GLU A 88 -16.93 -22.30 -15.59
C GLU A 88 -17.89 -23.15 -14.74
N GLU A 89 -17.93 -22.91 -13.42
CA GLU A 89 -18.84 -23.61 -12.50
C GLU A 89 -20.32 -23.33 -12.80
N ASN A 90 -20.67 -22.12 -13.23
CA ASN A 90 -22.05 -21.76 -13.61
C ASN A 90 -22.53 -22.46 -14.87
N ASN A 91 -21.62 -22.77 -15.80
CA ASN A 91 -21.90 -23.47 -17.05
C ASN A 91 -21.81 -25.01 -16.92
N ARG A 92 -21.42 -25.50 -15.75
CA ARG A 92 -21.26 -26.94 -15.50
C ARG A 92 -22.59 -27.58 -15.12
N ASP A 93 -22.70 -28.87 -15.42
CA ASP A 93 -23.79 -29.70 -14.92
C ASP A 93 -23.80 -29.71 -13.36
N LYS A 94 -24.90 -29.25 -12.77
CA LYS A 94 -25.09 -29.13 -11.33
C LYS A 94 -25.19 -30.48 -10.60
N SER A 95 -25.42 -31.56 -11.34
CA SER A 95 -25.43 -32.93 -10.77
C SER A 95 -24.03 -33.41 -10.36
N VAL A 96 -22.97 -32.79 -10.92
CA VAL A 96 -21.58 -33.14 -10.61
C VAL A 96 -21.04 -32.21 -9.52
N PRO A 97 -20.71 -32.71 -8.33
CA PRO A 97 -20.20 -31.87 -7.25
C PRO A 97 -18.85 -31.21 -7.61
N PRO A 98 -18.57 -30.03 -7.06
CA PRO A 98 -17.27 -29.37 -7.30
C PRO A 98 -16.12 -30.22 -6.78
N LYS A 99 -15.01 -30.24 -7.54
CA LYS A 99 -13.79 -30.93 -7.12
C LYS A 99 -13.26 -30.35 -5.81
N THR A 100 -13.02 -31.22 -4.83
CA THR A 100 -12.32 -30.89 -3.58
C THR A 100 -10.85 -31.33 -3.67
N TYR A 101 -10.00 -30.64 -2.94
CA TYR A 101 -8.55 -30.90 -2.88
C TYR A 101 -8.18 -31.56 -1.54
N SER A 102 -6.91 -31.91 -1.38
CA SER A 102 -6.40 -32.65 -0.21
C SER A 102 -6.66 -31.97 1.15
N ASN A 103 -6.99 -30.70 1.16
CA ASN A 103 -7.37 -29.94 2.36
C ASN A 103 -8.91 -29.88 2.58
N GLY A 104 -9.70 -30.60 1.79
CA GLY A 104 -11.17 -30.60 1.85
C GLY A 104 -11.85 -29.36 1.24
N GLU A 105 -11.09 -28.42 0.68
CA GLU A 105 -11.63 -27.19 0.08
C GLU A 105 -11.77 -27.31 -1.44
N THR A 106 -12.74 -26.62 -2.02
CA THR A 106 -12.80 -26.39 -3.48
C THR A 106 -11.82 -25.29 -3.88
N MET A 107 -11.42 -25.21 -5.17
CA MET A 107 -10.55 -24.14 -5.65
C MET A 107 -11.17 -22.74 -5.43
N ARG A 108 -12.48 -22.61 -5.57
CA ARG A 108 -13.19 -21.37 -5.28
C ARG A 108 -13.04 -20.92 -3.83
N GLN A 109 -13.07 -21.86 -2.87
CA GLN A 109 -12.86 -21.58 -1.45
C GLN A 109 -11.40 -21.23 -1.17
N ILE A 110 -10.45 -21.97 -1.77
CA ILE A 110 -9.01 -21.72 -1.67
C ILE A 110 -8.69 -20.31 -2.14
N LEU A 111 -9.17 -19.90 -3.32
CA LEU A 111 -8.98 -18.56 -3.86
C LEU A 111 -9.60 -17.49 -2.96
N ALA A 112 -10.82 -17.70 -2.47
CA ALA A 112 -11.49 -16.73 -1.60
C ALA A 112 -10.73 -16.48 -0.29
N ARG A 113 -10.20 -17.54 0.32
CA ARG A 113 -9.53 -17.52 1.63
C ARG A 113 -8.04 -17.17 1.56
N SER A 114 -7.47 -17.04 0.37
CA SER A 114 -6.01 -16.80 0.19
C SER A 114 -5.61 -15.33 0.13
N LYS A 115 -6.55 -14.37 0.05
CA LYS A 115 -6.25 -12.94 -0.10
C LYS A 115 -5.18 -12.45 0.89
N HIS A 116 -5.46 -12.54 2.18
CA HIS A 116 -4.55 -12.06 3.21
C HIS A 116 -3.27 -12.90 3.31
N THR A 117 -3.36 -14.20 3.03
CA THR A 117 -2.20 -15.10 3.04
C THR A 117 -1.18 -14.71 1.98
N LEU A 118 -1.63 -14.33 0.77
CA LEU A 118 -0.76 -13.87 -0.31
C LEU A 118 -0.10 -12.51 -0.04
N MET A 119 -0.61 -11.72 0.92
CA MET A 119 0.00 -10.47 1.36
C MET A 119 1.03 -10.65 2.48
N MET A 120 1.12 -11.83 3.07
CA MET A 120 2.02 -12.14 4.18
C MET A 120 3.27 -12.89 3.71
N SER A 121 4.36 -12.77 4.49
CA SER A 121 5.55 -13.61 4.30
C SER A 121 5.26 -15.05 4.73
N GLN A 122 5.88 -16.03 4.08
CA GLN A 122 5.66 -17.47 4.32
C GLN A 122 5.90 -17.91 5.78
N ASN A 123 6.84 -17.27 6.46
CA ASN A 123 7.13 -17.55 7.87
C ASN A 123 5.99 -17.17 8.83
N LYS A 124 5.04 -16.35 8.38
CA LYS A 124 3.86 -15.95 9.14
C LYS A 124 2.62 -16.80 8.83
N TRP A 125 2.72 -17.75 7.90
CA TRP A 125 1.59 -18.60 7.56
C TRP A 125 1.37 -19.68 8.61
N SER A 126 0.12 -19.89 8.99
CA SER A 126 -0.29 -21.08 9.72
C SER A 126 -0.14 -22.33 8.84
N GLU A 127 -0.19 -23.50 9.43
CA GLU A 127 -0.12 -24.78 8.71
C GLU A 127 -1.27 -24.91 7.68
N ILE A 128 -2.48 -24.55 8.07
CA ILE A 128 -3.66 -24.52 7.18
C ILE A 128 -3.43 -23.58 5.99
N GLN A 129 -2.84 -22.41 6.23
CA GLN A 129 -2.54 -21.45 5.16
C GLN A 129 -1.45 -21.97 4.23
N ARG A 130 -0.42 -22.63 4.74
CA ARG A 130 0.66 -23.26 3.95
C ARG A 130 0.10 -24.32 3.01
N HIS A 131 -0.75 -25.22 3.54
CA HIS A 131 -1.36 -26.28 2.74
C HIS A 131 -2.25 -25.69 1.64
N ARG A 132 -3.08 -24.68 1.98
CA ARG A 132 -3.94 -23.98 1.02
C ARG A 132 -3.13 -23.32 -0.10
N VAL A 133 -2.07 -22.59 0.22
CA VAL A 133 -1.23 -21.91 -0.76
C VAL A 133 -0.41 -22.90 -1.58
N TYR A 134 0.01 -24.03 -1.02
CA TYR A 134 0.65 -25.10 -1.77
C TYR A 134 -0.24 -25.60 -2.90
N ILE A 135 -1.51 -25.90 -2.61
CA ILE A 135 -2.49 -26.30 -3.63
C ILE A 135 -2.67 -25.17 -4.66
N LEU A 136 -2.89 -23.94 -4.17
CA LEU A 136 -3.09 -22.78 -5.02
C LEU A 136 -1.94 -22.59 -6.03
N PHE A 137 -0.70 -22.66 -5.57
CA PHE A 137 0.49 -22.48 -6.40
C PHE A 137 0.76 -23.64 -7.36
N LYS A 138 0.34 -24.85 -6.99
CA LYS A 138 0.41 -26.03 -7.87
C LYS A 138 -0.50 -25.86 -9.09
N TYR A 139 -1.71 -25.34 -8.90
CA TYR A 139 -2.69 -25.21 -9.96
C TYR A 139 -2.67 -23.84 -10.68
N HIS A 140 -2.09 -22.83 -10.04
CA HIS A 140 -1.96 -21.48 -10.59
C HIS A 140 -0.53 -20.94 -10.45
N PRO A 141 0.42 -21.42 -11.27
CA PRO A 141 1.83 -21.02 -11.18
C PRO A 141 2.07 -19.51 -11.31
N ILE A 142 1.21 -18.81 -12.05
CA ILE A 142 1.27 -17.34 -12.18
C ILE A 142 1.16 -16.64 -10.82
N LEU A 143 0.28 -17.12 -9.93
CA LEU A 143 0.16 -16.57 -8.57
C LEU A 143 1.41 -16.83 -7.73
N LYS A 144 2.07 -18.00 -7.91
CA LYS A 144 3.35 -18.29 -7.26
C LYS A 144 4.42 -17.30 -7.70
N SER A 145 4.53 -17.07 -9.00
CA SER A 145 5.51 -16.13 -9.57
C SER A 145 5.26 -14.71 -9.09
N ALA A 146 4.01 -14.24 -9.15
CA ALA A 146 3.61 -12.93 -8.67
C ALA A 146 3.89 -12.73 -7.17
N TYR A 147 3.55 -13.73 -6.36
CA TYR A 147 3.84 -13.73 -4.91
C TYR A 147 5.35 -13.68 -4.63
N THR A 148 6.14 -14.46 -5.36
CA THR A 148 7.60 -14.49 -5.21
C THR A 148 8.20 -13.11 -5.46
N LEU A 149 7.75 -12.42 -6.50
CA LEU A 149 8.18 -11.06 -6.82
C LEU A 149 7.70 -10.04 -5.78
N ALA A 150 6.51 -10.21 -5.20
CA ALA A 150 6.05 -9.39 -4.07
C ALA A 150 6.99 -9.52 -2.85
N MET A 151 7.42 -10.75 -2.56
CA MET A 151 8.37 -11.00 -1.47
C MET A 151 9.78 -10.51 -1.79
N GLU A 152 10.20 -10.52 -3.05
CA GLU A 152 11.47 -9.92 -3.48
C GLU A 152 11.45 -8.41 -3.29
N LEU A 153 10.38 -7.73 -3.71
CA LEU A 153 10.20 -6.29 -3.46
C LEU A 153 10.28 -5.96 -1.96
N ARG A 154 9.58 -6.72 -1.13
CA ARG A 154 9.63 -6.57 0.35
C ARG A 154 11.05 -6.73 0.88
N ARG A 155 11.84 -7.68 0.36
CA ARG A 155 13.24 -7.87 0.75
C ARG A 155 14.11 -6.67 0.34
N ILE A 156 13.88 -6.08 -0.84
CA ILE A 156 14.58 -4.87 -1.28
C ILE A 156 14.32 -3.74 -0.26
N PHE A 157 13.05 -3.49 0.10
CA PHE A 157 12.70 -2.45 1.06
C PHE A 157 13.17 -2.73 2.50
N ASN A 158 13.32 -4.00 2.88
CA ASN A 158 13.85 -4.35 4.21
C ASN A 158 15.38 -4.23 4.29
N ALA A 159 16.08 -4.29 3.18
CA ALA A 159 17.55 -4.25 3.15
C ALA A 159 18.07 -2.85 3.52
N GLN A 160 19.11 -2.79 4.36
CA GLN A 160 19.84 -1.57 4.68
C GLN A 160 20.85 -1.29 3.57
N ILE A 161 20.41 -0.64 2.52
CA ILE A 161 21.20 -0.37 1.32
C ILE A 161 21.07 1.11 0.92
N SER A 162 22.06 1.62 0.17
CA SER A 162 22.01 2.96 -0.41
C SER A 162 20.93 3.08 -1.49
N PRO A 163 20.45 4.31 -1.78
CA PRO A 163 19.50 4.54 -2.88
C PRO A 163 19.99 4.00 -4.22
N THR A 164 21.27 4.15 -4.54
CA THR A 164 21.88 3.63 -5.79
C THR A 164 21.79 2.10 -5.85
N LYS A 165 22.09 1.41 -4.75
CA LYS A 165 21.99 -0.06 -4.69
C LYS A 165 20.54 -0.52 -4.73
N ALA A 166 19.61 0.24 -4.12
CA ALA A 166 18.19 0.00 -4.22
C ALA A 166 17.68 0.15 -5.65
N MET A 167 18.08 1.21 -6.35
CA MET A 167 17.75 1.43 -7.77
C MET A 167 18.20 0.26 -8.64
N SER A 168 19.45 -0.20 -8.48
CA SER A 168 19.96 -1.36 -9.23
C SER A 168 19.14 -2.64 -8.98
N ARG A 169 18.77 -2.91 -7.71
CA ARG A 169 17.93 -4.06 -7.38
C ARG A 169 16.50 -3.93 -7.92
N MET A 170 15.93 -2.73 -7.87
CA MET A 170 14.60 -2.46 -8.41
C MET A 170 14.59 -2.59 -9.94
N SER A 171 15.63 -2.15 -10.65
CA SER A 171 15.70 -2.34 -12.11
C SER A 171 15.66 -3.82 -12.49
N LYS A 172 16.46 -4.66 -11.83
CA LYS A 172 16.42 -6.12 -12.04
C LYS A 172 15.06 -6.73 -11.68
N TRP A 173 14.42 -6.21 -10.64
CA TRP A 173 13.08 -6.64 -10.25
C TRP A 173 12.04 -6.22 -11.30
N TYR A 174 12.13 -5.02 -11.90
CA TYR A 174 11.27 -4.59 -12.99
C TYR A 174 11.34 -5.53 -14.21
N GLU A 175 12.54 -5.97 -14.60
CA GLU A 175 12.73 -6.92 -15.69
C GLU A 175 11.98 -8.24 -15.42
N LYS A 176 12.11 -8.78 -14.20
CA LYS A 176 11.39 -9.99 -13.79
C LYS A 176 9.87 -9.82 -13.81
N VAL A 177 9.38 -8.66 -13.34
CA VAL A 177 7.95 -8.37 -13.33
C VAL A 177 7.43 -8.21 -14.76
N MET A 178 8.19 -7.58 -15.65
CA MET A 178 7.83 -7.48 -17.07
C MET A 178 7.80 -8.85 -17.75
N ALA A 179 8.75 -9.73 -17.43
CA ALA A 179 8.80 -11.09 -17.95
C ALA A 179 7.59 -11.95 -17.53
N LEU A 180 6.88 -11.58 -16.45
CA LEU A 180 5.64 -12.24 -16.04
C LEU A 180 4.52 -12.08 -17.08
N GLY A 181 4.60 -11.07 -17.96
CA GLY A 181 3.68 -10.87 -19.10
C GLY A 181 2.25 -10.48 -18.73
N ASN A 182 1.98 -10.14 -17.46
CA ASN A 182 0.64 -9.80 -16.99
C ASN A 182 0.40 -8.28 -17.05
N ASN A 183 -0.72 -7.87 -17.64
CA ASN A 183 -1.04 -6.44 -17.84
C ASN A 183 -1.22 -5.66 -16.54
N ASN A 184 -1.70 -6.28 -15.46
CA ASN A 184 -1.89 -5.63 -14.18
C ASN A 184 -0.55 -5.10 -13.62
N PHE A 185 0.57 -5.77 -13.91
CA PHE A 185 1.88 -5.31 -13.47
C PHE A 185 2.51 -4.22 -14.34
N ARG A 186 2.05 -4.03 -15.57
CA ARG A 186 2.56 -2.92 -16.40
C ARG A 186 2.23 -1.56 -15.80
N SER A 187 1.02 -1.40 -15.26
CA SER A 187 0.61 -0.17 -14.58
C SER A 187 1.40 0.07 -13.28
N VAL A 188 1.67 -1.00 -12.52
CA VAL A 188 2.51 -0.94 -11.31
C VAL A 188 3.92 -0.45 -11.65
N ILE A 189 4.56 -1.02 -12.67
CA ILE A 189 5.90 -0.61 -13.08
C ILE A 189 5.91 0.83 -13.59
N LYS A 190 4.89 1.25 -14.35
CA LYS A 190 4.75 2.64 -14.80
C LYS A 190 4.67 3.58 -13.60
N THR A 191 3.83 3.25 -12.61
CA THR A 191 3.71 4.01 -11.36
C THR A 191 5.06 4.09 -10.63
N PHE A 192 5.76 2.96 -10.46
CA PHE A 192 7.03 2.94 -9.76
C PHE A 192 8.13 3.72 -10.48
N LYS A 193 8.18 3.65 -11.82
CA LYS A 193 9.13 4.44 -12.60
C LYS A 193 8.86 5.93 -12.50
N ASN A 194 7.59 6.34 -12.56
CA ASN A 194 7.21 7.75 -12.44
C ASN A 194 7.53 8.32 -11.04
N HIS A 195 7.48 7.50 -10.01
CA HIS A 195 7.76 7.89 -8.62
C HIS A 195 9.14 7.40 -8.12
N ALA A 196 10.02 6.95 -9.02
CA ALA A 196 11.30 6.38 -8.63
C ALA A 196 12.15 7.30 -7.73
N PRO A 197 12.29 8.61 -7.98
CA PRO A 197 13.06 9.49 -7.10
C PRO A 197 12.53 9.53 -5.67
N THR A 198 11.21 9.66 -5.50
CA THR A 198 10.55 9.76 -4.20
C THR A 198 10.49 8.41 -3.47
N ILE A 199 10.36 7.31 -4.20
CA ILE A 199 10.50 5.94 -3.66
C ILE A 199 11.93 5.69 -3.19
N LEU A 200 12.93 6.10 -3.96
CA LEU A 200 14.35 5.91 -3.61
C LEU A 200 14.79 6.78 -2.42
N ASN A 201 14.14 7.90 -2.17
CA ASN A 201 14.38 8.71 -0.99
C ASN A 201 14.13 7.95 0.32
N TYR A 202 13.24 6.95 0.33
CA TYR A 202 13.06 6.06 1.47
C TYR A 202 14.37 5.42 1.95
N PHE A 203 15.27 5.06 1.03
CA PHE A 203 16.53 4.39 1.37
C PHE A 203 17.59 5.32 1.98
N ARG A 204 17.36 6.64 2.02
CA ARG A 204 18.24 7.60 2.68
C ARG A 204 18.12 7.54 4.20
N ARG A 205 16.89 7.59 4.72
CA ARG A 205 16.59 7.69 6.17
C ARG A 205 15.51 6.72 6.65
N ARG A 206 14.92 5.96 5.75
CA ARG A 206 13.86 4.97 6.02
C ARG A 206 12.62 5.58 6.70
N ALA A 207 12.29 6.80 6.32
CA ALA A 207 11.08 7.45 6.80
C ALA A 207 9.81 6.68 6.42
N THR A 208 8.88 6.59 7.35
CA THR A 208 7.59 5.90 7.15
C THR A 208 6.45 6.75 7.69
N ASN A 209 5.24 6.49 7.19
CA ASN A 209 4.01 7.10 7.69
C ASN A 209 3.46 6.42 8.97
N ALA A 210 4.23 5.58 9.65
CA ALA A 210 3.76 4.82 10.81
C ALA A 210 3.09 5.70 11.88
N SER A 211 3.64 6.90 12.14
CA SER A 211 3.03 7.85 13.08
C SER A 211 1.70 8.41 12.56
N ALA A 212 1.61 8.71 11.26
CA ALA A 212 0.37 9.18 10.63
C ALA A 212 -0.69 8.07 10.58
N GLU A 213 -0.31 6.82 10.31
CA GLU A 213 -1.22 5.67 10.35
C GLU A 213 -1.75 5.40 11.76
N ALA A 214 -0.88 5.45 12.76
CA ALA A 214 -1.29 5.34 14.17
C ALA A 214 -2.25 6.48 14.55
N PHE A 215 -1.98 7.71 14.09
CA PHE A 215 -2.87 8.84 14.29
C PHE A 215 -4.21 8.65 13.58
N ASN A 216 -4.22 8.24 12.32
CA ASN A 216 -5.43 7.95 11.55
C ASN A 216 -6.30 6.88 12.23
N SER A 217 -5.69 5.89 12.87
CA SER A 217 -6.40 4.89 13.66
C SER A 217 -7.09 5.52 14.89
N LYS A 218 -6.43 6.44 15.58
CA LYS A 218 -7.02 7.21 16.70
C LYS A 218 -8.18 8.09 16.20
N VAL A 219 -8.03 8.75 15.05
CA VAL A 219 -9.10 9.55 14.42
C VAL A 219 -10.32 8.70 14.10
N LYS A 220 -10.12 7.48 13.56
CA LYS A 220 -11.23 6.54 13.30
C LYS A 220 -11.98 6.15 14.57
N ILE A 221 -11.24 5.83 15.65
CA ILE A 221 -11.82 5.52 16.95
C ILE A 221 -12.59 6.74 17.50
N PHE A 222 -11.99 7.92 17.47
CA PHE A 222 -12.62 9.14 17.89
C PHE A 222 -13.90 9.42 17.10
N ARG A 223 -13.86 9.26 15.76
CA ARG A 223 -15.05 9.40 14.92
C ARG A 223 -16.15 8.42 15.27
N SER A 224 -15.81 7.18 15.62
CA SER A 224 -16.80 6.17 16.02
C SER A 224 -17.49 6.51 17.36
N GLN A 225 -16.79 7.20 18.28
CA GLN A 225 -17.34 7.69 19.54
C GLN A 225 -18.26 8.90 19.36
N MET A 226 -18.03 9.70 18.31
CA MET A 226 -18.86 10.86 17.96
C MET A 226 -20.00 10.50 16.99
N ARG A 227 -20.63 9.34 17.16
CA ARG A 227 -21.78 8.91 16.33
C ARG A 227 -22.92 9.94 16.44
N GLY A 228 -23.50 10.32 15.29
CA GLY A 228 -24.58 11.31 15.23
C GLY A 228 -24.12 12.76 15.02
N VAL A 229 -22.87 13.09 15.28
CA VAL A 229 -22.31 14.43 14.97
C VAL A 229 -22.09 14.53 13.47
N ARG A 230 -22.88 15.38 12.79
CA ARG A 230 -22.79 15.63 11.35
C ARG A 230 -21.91 16.84 11.04
N ASP A 231 -21.72 17.74 12.00
CA ASP A 231 -20.90 18.95 11.86
C ASP A 231 -19.43 18.58 11.75
N ARG A 232 -18.88 18.80 10.55
CA ARG A 232 -17.47 18.50 10.23
C ARG A 232 -16.51 19.45 10.93
N ASP A 233 -16.88 20.72 11.04
CA ASP A 233 -16.00 21.75 11.59
C ASP A 233 -15.90 21.59 13.11
N PHE A 234 -17.01 21.23 13.77
CA PHE A 234 -16.99 20.83 15.17
C PHE A 234 -16.13 19.60 15.41
N PHE A 235 -16.22 18.59 14.53
CA PHE A 235 -15.38 17.40 14.62
C PHE A 235 -13.88 17.75 14.52
N ILE A 236 -13.49 18.58 13.53
CA ILE A 236 -12.11 19.04 13.34
C ILE A 236 -11.62 19.84 14.54
N PHE A 237 -12.45 20.76 15.04
CA PHE A 237 -12.15 21.54 16.25
C PHE A 237 -11.83 20.63 17.46
N ARG A 238 -12.67 19.64 17.70
CA ARG A 238 -12.47 18.67 18.78
C ARG A 238 -11.19 17.84 18.58
N LEU A 239 -10.93 17.42 17.34
CA LEU A 239 -9.73 16.67 16.98
C LEU A 239 -8.46 17.47 17.25
N VAL A 240 -8.42 18.72 16.82
CA VAL A 240 -7.28 19.63 17.07
C VAL A 240 -7.09 19.84 18.57
N LYS A 241 -8.16 20.08 19.34
CA LYS A 241 -8.07 20.27 20.78
C LYS A 241 -7.50 19.07 21.55
N LEU A 242 -7.67 17.85 21.03
CA LEU A 242 -7.20 16.62 21.66
C LEU A 242 -5.78 16.22 21.27
N TYR A 243 -5.31 16.62 20.09
CA TYR A 243 -4.09 16.07 19.49
C TYR A 243 -3.06 17.09 18.99
N ALA A 244 -3.34 18.40 19.03
CA ALA A 244 -2.37 19.47 18.68
C ALA A 244 -1.45 19.85 19.84
#